data_fd434951ef2feef210c974dbb9a4c7d9
#
_entry.id   fd434951ef2feef210c974dbb9a4c7d9
#
_cell.length_a   1.000
_cell.length_b   1.000
_cell.length_c   1.000
_cell.angle_alpha   90.00
_cell.angle_beta   90.00
_cell.angle_gamma   90.00
#
_symmetry.space_group_name_H-M   'P 1'
#
loop_
_entity.id
_entity.type
_entity.pdbx_description
1 polymer ?
#
loop_
_entity_poly.entity_id
_entity_poly.type
_entity_poly.pdbx_seq_one_letter_code
_entity_poly.pdbx_strand_id
1 'polypeptide(L)'
;CVVYEMKGLPESPQTSIDRFISDDCVEGTGSFELKYSFSGNASGTESVYIQQSGGDYRSDLSFHPLGLSIWVKGNKNNKGTFRFMLIQDVDQFTQDALHDKDRWQFFEYVDKDVLTKEEWTRVVMPYEAFTFAKGRDLGENKLVLNRLEGYRLEITNDDNSACTGEVCIDNLEQLTSYTPEFKGTPKFSSVFIQLNSVYKETDWDVEFKASREVGIDTWIIQYAEGFNDRTNEKSSFYSPTNLPW
;
A
#
# COMPACT_ATOMS: atom_id res chain seq x y z
N CYS A 1 14.75 -4.69 2.64
CA CYS A 1 15.02 -3.31 3.05
C CYS A 1 14.09 -2.38 2.28
N VAL A 2 13.20 -1.68 2.97
CA VAL A 2 12.32 -0.70 2.33
C VAL A 2 13.17 0.54 2.00
N VAL A 3 13.33 0.86 0.72
CA VAL A 3 14.00 2.09 0.31
C VAL A 3 12.98 3.20 0.30
N TYR A 4 13.18 4.18 1.15
CA TYR A 4 12.38 5.38 1.19
C TYR A 4 13.17 6.53 0.54
N GLU A 5 12.66 7.07 -0.54
CA GLU A 5 13.30 8.16 -1.28
C GLU A 5 12.39 9.39 -1.28
N MET A 6 12.97 10.54 -0.95
CA MET A 6 12.33 11.85 -1.06
C MET A 6 13.21 12.74 -1.93
N LYS A 7 12.64 13.38 -2.94
CA LYS A 7 13.43 14.13 -3.92
C LYS A 7 12.65 15.20 -4.63
N GLY A 8 13.33 16.32 -4.93
CA GLY A 8 12.87 17.29 -5.91
C GLY A 8 13.54 17.06 -7.27
N LEU A 9 12.82 17.27 -8.36
CA LEU A 9 13.31 17.13 -9.73
C LEU A 9 12.93 18.40 -10.54
N PRO A 10 13.89 19.04 -11.23
CA PRO A 10 15.31 18.80 -11.16
C PRO A 10 15.88 19.03 -9.76
N GLU A 11 16.95 18.34 -9.43
CA GLU A 11 17.60 18.49 -8.13
C GLU A 11 18.12 19.91 -7.96
N SER A 12 17.54 20.66 -7.06
CA SER A 12 17.99 21.99 -6.68
C SER A 12 17.59 22.30 -5.24
N PRO A 13 18.29 23.21 -4.55
CA PRO A 13 17.89 23.65 -3.21
C PRO A 13 16.51 24.33 -3.16
N GLN A 14 16.03 24.82 -4.29
CA GLN A 14 14.75 25.51 -4.43
C GLN A 14 13.59 24.56 -4.76
N THR A 15 13.89 23.37 -5.30
CA THR A 15 12.89 22.33 -5.59
C THR A 15 13.09 21.21 -4.59
N SER A 16 12.31 21.24 -3.52
CA SER A 16 12.50 20.34 -2.38
C SER A 16 11.17 19.85 -1.79
N ILE A 17 11.27 18.78 -1.04
CA ILE A 17 10.18 18.23 -0.22
C ILE A 17 10.73 17.79 1.12
N ASP A 18 10.02 18.15 2.19
CA ASP A 18 10.30 17.75 3.56
C ASP A 18 9.08 17.06 4.18
N ARG A 19 9.29 16.17 5.12
CA ARG A 19 8.26 15.39 5.79
C ARG A 19 8.25 15.66 7.28
N PHE A 20 7.06 15.88 7.80
CA PHE A 20 6.78 16.05 9.22
C PHE A 20 5.67 15.09 9.67
N ILE A 21 5.41 15.02 10.95
CA ILE A 21 4.22 14.38 11.53
C ILE A 21 3.31 15.49 12.05
N SER A 22 2.06 15.44 11.64
CA SER A 22 1.00 16.33 12.07
C SER A 22 0.04 15.59 13.00
N ASP A 23 -0.47 16.26 14.02
CA ASP A 23 -1.54 15.75 14.89
C ASP A 23 -2.92 15.80 14.20
N ASP A 24 -3.03 16.53 13.10
CA ASP A 24 -4.24 16.58 12.27
C ASP A 24 -4.28 15.33 11.38
N CYS A 25 -5.17 14.41 11.68
CA CYS A 25 -5.30 13.13 11.02
C CYS A 25 -6.75 12.68 10.90
N VAL A 26 -7.01 11.76 9.98
CA VAL A 26 -8.32 11.10 9.82
C VAL A 26 -8.42 9.90 10.74
N GLU A 27 -7.32 9.18 10.90
CA GLU A 27 -7.27 7.97 11.70
C GLU A 27 -5.97 7.89 12.51
N GLY A 28 -6.03 7.23 13.66
CA GLY A 28 -4.87 7.04 14.50
C GLY A 28 -4.44 8.27 15.30
N THR A 29 -3.16 8.57 15.33
CA THR A 29 -2.57 9.62 16.19
C THR A 29 -1.78 10.66 15.40
N GLY A 30 -1.73 10.58 14.09
CA GLY A 30 -1.05 11.55 13.25
C GLY A 30 -1.02 11.18 11.78
N SER A 31 -0.83 12.18 10.95
CA SER A 31 -0.67 12.08 9.51
C SER A 31 0.72 12.49 9.04
N PHE A 32 1.06 12.20 7.79
CA PHE A 32 2.25 12.76 7.15
C PHE A 32 1.95 14.14 6.60
N GLU A 33 2.64 15.16 7.13
CA GLU A 33 2.66 16.51 6.56
C GLU A 33 3.87 16.63 5.63
N LEU A 34 3.63 16.99 4.38
CA LEU A 34 4.64 17.22 3.35
C LEU A 34 4.69 18.70 3.03
N LYS A 35 5.87 19.32 3.19
CA LYS A 35 6.13 20.70 2.76
C LYS A 35 7.00 20.66 1.53
N TYR A 36 6.57 21.34 0.48
CA TYR A 36 7.26 21.35 -0.80
C TYR A 36 7.50 22.75 -1.33
N SER A 37 8.52 22.87 -2.17
CA SER A 37 8.82 24.09 -2.90
C SER A 37 9.21 23.81 -4.35
N PHE A 38 8.87 24.73 -5.22
CA PHE A 38 9.27 24.75 -6.62
C PHE A 38 10.01 26.05 -6.95
N SER A 39 11.06 25.96 -7.74
CA SER A 39 11.88 27.11 -8.14
C SER A 39 11.19 27.99 -9.19
N GLY A 40 10.36 27.39 -10.04
CA GLY A 40 9.74 28.04 -11.18
C GLY A 40 10.70 28.42 -12.31
N ASN A 41 11.91 27.89 -12.30
CA ASN A 41 12.97 28.24 -13.27
C ASN A 41 13.51 27.04 -14.03
N ALA A 42 12.84 25.88 -13.92
CA ALA A 42 13.30 24.69 -14.59
C ALA A 42 13.05 24.71 -16.10
N SER A 43 13.94 24.11 -16.87
CA SER A 43 13.77 23.92 -18.31
C SER A 43 12.75 22.81 -18.67
N GLY A 44 12.02 22.31 -17.70
CA GLY A 44 11.01 21.25 -17.82
C GLY A 44 10.07 21.27 -16.64
N THR A 45 9.23 20.25 -16.53
CA THR A 45 8.30 20.11 -15.40
C THR A 45 9.07 19.83 -14.12
N GLU A 46 8.93 20.71 -13.13
CA GLU A 46 9.43 20.46 -11.78
C GLU A 46 8.49 19.47 -11.08
N SER A 47 9.05 18.59 -10.31
CA SER A 47 8.28 17.70 -9.43
C SER A 47 9.00 17.45 -8.12
N VAL A 48 8.23 17.11 -7.10
CA VAL A 48 8.71 16.57 -5.84
C VAL A 48 8.00 15.27 -5.56
N TYR A 49 8.67 14.32 -4.94
CA TYR A 49 8.05 13.05 -4.63
C TYR A 49 8.57 12.41 -3.35
N ILE A 50 7.74 11.54 -2.81
CA ILE A 50 8.11 10.51 -1.87
C ILE A 50 7.83 9.17 -2.50
N GLN A 51 8.76 8.23 -2.37
CA GLN A 51 8.67 6.92 -2.96
C GLN A 51 9.03 5.84 -1.96
N GLN A 52 8.22 4.83 -1.93
CA GLN A 52 8.53 3.57 -1.28
C GLN A 52 8.63 2.50 -2.35
N SER A 53 9.81 1.90 -2.49
CA SER A 53 10.04 0.88 -3.51
C SER A 53 11.21 -0.02 -3.13
N GLY A 54 11.25 -1.19 -3.74
CA GLY A 54 12.32 -2.15 -3.55
C GLY A 54 12.24 -2.95 -2.25
N GLY A 55 13.19 -3.84 -2.07
CA GLY A 55 13.22 -4.81 -1.00
C GLY A 55 12.55 -6.12 -1.41
N ASP A 56 12.51 -7.06 -0.48
CA ASP A 56 11.95 -8.39 -0.72
C ASP A 56 10.41 -8.41 -0.73
N TYR A 57 9.78 -7.25 -0.64
CA TYR A 57 8.33 -7.11 -0.55
C TYR A 57 7.74 -6.69 -1.89
N ARG A 58 7.38 -7.68 -2.68
CA ARG A 58 6.47 -7.49 -3.80
C ARG A 58 5.05 -7.46 -3.26
N SER A 59 4.32 -6.43 -3.61
CA SER A 59 2.92 -6.33 -3.24
C SER A 59 2.07 -7.00 -4.31
N ASP A 60 1.28 -7.98 -3.89
CA ASP A 60 0.24 -8.55 -4.73
C ASP A 60 -1.11 -7.94 -4.35
N LEU A 61 -1.58 -7.01 -5.16
CA LEU A 61 -2.87 -6.37 -4.98
C LEU A 61 -4.00 -7.04 -5.77
N SER A 62 -3.74 -8.16 -6.44
CA SER A 62 -4.73 -8.85 -7.28
C SER A 62 -5.91 -9.44 -6.49
N PHE A 63 -5.74 -9.68 -5.20
CA PHE A 63 -6.81 -10.14 -4.31
C PHE A 63 -7.86 -9.06 -4.00
N HIS A 64 -7.51 -7.78 -4.20
CA HIS A 64 -8.40 -6.64 -3.98
C HIS A 64 -8.43 -5.76 -5.23
N PRO A 65 -9.06 -6.23 -6.32
CA PRO A 65 -8.85 -5.68 -7.66
C PRO A 65 -9.58 -4.35 -7.93
N LEU A 66 -10.19 -3.72 -6.94
CA LEU A 66 -10.98 -2.50 -7.17
C LEU A 66 -10.13 -1.24 -7.25
N GLY A 67 -9.12 -1.11 -6.40
CA GLY A 67 -8.29 0.11 -6.37
C GLY A 67 -7.72 0.41 -4.99
N LEU A 68 -7.29 1.65 -4.85
CA LEU A 68 -6.77 2.23 -3.62
C LEU A 68 -7.57 3.47 -3.22
N SER A 69 -7.46 3.87 -1.98
CA SER A 69 -7.86 5.20 -1.54
C SER A 69 -6.84 5.78 -0.56
N ILE A 70 -6.76 7.10 -0.55
CA ILE A 70 -5.88 7.85 0.36
C ILE A 70 -6.62 9.12 0.80
N TRP A 71 -6.42 9.52 2.03
CA TRP A 71 -6.92 10.80 2.51
C TRP A 71 -5.89 11.89 2.32
N VAL A 72 -6.32 13.00 1.76
CA VAL A 72 -5.48 14.15 1.46
C VAL A 72 -6.15 15.41 1.98
N LYS A 73 -5.38 16.28 2.62
CA LYS A 73 -5.80 17.62 3.04
C LYS A 73 -4.73 18.61 2.60
N GLY A 74 -5.11 19.55 1.77
CA GLY A 74 -4.24 20.57 1.23
C GLY A 74 -4.51 21.94 1.81
N ASN A 75 -4.16 22.95 1.03
CA ASN A 75 -4.37 24.36 1.33
C ASN A 75 -4.82 25.07 0.05
N LYS A 76 -5.78 25.98 0.14
CA LYS A 76 -6.32 26.72 -1.04
C LYS A 76 -5.27 27.45 -1.86
N ASN A 77 -4.11 27.75 -1.27
CA ASN A 77 -3.01 28.43 -1.95
C ASN A 77 -2.01 27.44 -2.60
N ASN A 78 -2.18 26.15 -2.38
CA ASN A 78 -1.33 25.15 -3.00
C ASN A 78 -1.44 25.22 -4.52
N LYS A 79 -0.30 24.97 -5.16
CA LYS A 79 -0.20 24.80 -6.60
C LYS A 79 0.38 23.45 -6.92
N GLY A 80 0.15 23.01 -8.15
CA GLY A 80 0.62 21.74 -8.67
C GLY A 80 -0.49 20.71 -8.78
N THR A 81 -0.12 19.58 -9.30
CA THR A 81 -1.00 18.43 -9.53
C THR A 81 -0.53 17.25 -8.69
N PHE A 82 -1.46 16.67 -7.97
CA PHE A 82 -1.24 15.45 -7.21
C PHE A 82 -1.24 14.24 -8.15
N ARG A 83 -0.22 13.38 -8.00
CA ARG A 83 -0.08 12.13 -8.74
C ARG A 83 0.23 11.01 -7.77
N PHE A 84 -0.54 9.96 -7.83
CA PHE A 84 -0.23 8.72 -7.14
C PHE A 84 0.21 7.68 -8.18
N MET A 85 1.39 7.11 -8.00
CA MET A 85 1.94 6.16 -8.96
C MET A 85 2.14 4.80 -8.32
N LEU A 86 1.76 3.76 -9.04
CA LEU A 86 2.15 2.38 -8.76
C LEU A 86 3.40 2.05 -9.58
N ILE A 87 4.35 1.42 -8.94
CA ILE A 87 5.61 1.01 -9.55
C ILE A 87 5.56 -0.49 -9.79
N GLN A 88 5.69 -0.89 -11.02
CA GLN A 88 5.64 -2.28 -11.46
C GLN A 88 6.99 -2.71 -12.06
N ASP A 89 7.44 -3.92 -11.76
CA ASP A 89 8.56 -4.56 -12.47
C ASP A 89 8.01 -5.34 -13.69
N VAL A 90 8.62 -5.10 -14.85
CA VAL A 90 8.22 -5.78 -16.08
C VAL A 90 8.69 -7.24 -16.15
N ASP A 91 9.66 -7.63 -15.30
CA ASP A 91 10.32 -8.94 -15.41
C ASP A 91 10.39 -9.66 -14.07
N GLN A 92 9.36 -10.42 -13.77
CA GLN A 92 9.08 -11.02 -12.48
C GLN A 92 10.08 -12.10 -12.00
N PHE A 93 10.98 -12.58 -12.85
CA PHE A 93 11.56 -13.91 -12.64
C PHE A 93 13.06 -13.95 -12.29
N THR A 94 13.72 -12.83 -12.14
CA THR A 94 15.15 -12.84 -11.78
C THR A 94 15.38 -12.19 -10.43
N GLN A 95 15.80 -12.96 -9.45
CA GLN A 95 16.18 -12.45 -8.11
C GLN A 95 17.28 -11.37 -8.14
N ASP A 96 18.10 -11.37 -9.19
CA ASP A 96 19.21 -10.41 -9.35
C ASP A 96 18.76 -9.02 -9.80
N ALA A 97 17.47 -8.86 -10.11
CA ALA A 97 16.91 -7.64 -10.69
C ALA A 97 16.08 -6.80 -9.70
N LEU A 98 16.11 -7.09 -8.43
CA LEU A 98 15.32 -6.44 -7.40
C LEU A 98 15.52 -4.91 -7.28
N HIS A 99 16.51 -4.36 -7.97
CA HIS A 99 16.85 -2.94 -7.92
C HIS A 99 17.17 -2.32 -9.29
N ASP A 100 16.87 -3.02 -10.36
CA ASP A 100 17.08 -2.48 -11.72
C ASP A 100 15.95 -1.51 -12.08
N LYS A 101 16.17 -0.23 -11.77
CA LYS A 101 15.23 0.86 -12.06
C LYS A 101 14.90 0.98 -13.57
N ASP A 102 15.74 0.44 -14.45
CA ASP A 102 15.51 0.44 -15.90
C ASP A 102 14.39 -0.51 -16.32
N ARG A 103 13.95 -1.36 -15.38
CA ARG A 103 12.85 -2.32 -15.58
C ARG A 103 11.51 -1.83 -15.05
N TRP A 104 11.50 -0.70 -14.38
CA TRP A 104 10.29 -0.17 -13.77
C TRP A 104 9.39 0.50 -14.78
N GLN A 105 8.10 0.25 -14.59
CA GLN A 105 7.01 1.01 -15.19
C GLN A 105 6.23 1.73 -14.10
N PHE A 106 5.87 2.96 -14.37
CA PHE A 106 5.06 3.78 -13.48
C PHE A 106 3.69 3.98 -14.10
N PHE A 107 2.67 3.61 -13.35
CA PHE A 107 1.27 3.84 -13.70
C PHE A 107 0.71 4.88 -12.75
N GLU A 108 0.12 5.93 -13.28
CA GLU A 108 -0.33 7.08 -12.50
C GLU A 108 -1.84 7.24 -12.46
N TYR A 109 -2.32 7.68 -11.31
CA TYR A 109 -3.59 8.33 -11.09
C TYR A 109 -3.34 9.80 -10.83
N VAL A 110 -4.12 10.70 -11.44
CA VAL A 110 -3.91 12.16 -11.39
C VAL A 110 -5.14 12.83 -10.81
N ASP A 111 -4.94 13.69 -9.80
CA ASP A 111 -5.96 14.57 -9.26
C ASP A 111 -5.44 16.01 -9.25
N LYS A 112 -6.13 16.90 -9.95
CA LYS A 112 -5.72 18.32 -10.11
C LYS A 112 -6.24 19.23 -9.02
N ASP A 113 -7.23 18.78 -8.27
CA ASP A 113 -8.00 19.63 -7.38
C ASP A 113 -7.73 19.35 -5.89
N VAL A 114 -7.31 18.15 -5.55
CA VAL A 114 -7.21 17.70 -4.16
C VAL A 114 -6.23 18.53 -3.33
N LEU A 115 -5.14 19.01 -3.93
CA LEU A 115 -4.14 19.82 -3.22
C LEU A 115 -4.69 21.14 -2.68
N THR A 116 -5.78 21.65 -3.26
CA THR A 116 -6.40 22.92 -2.84
C THR A 116 -7.54 22.73 -1.82
N LYS A 117 -7.88 21.49 -1.47
CA LYS A 117 -8.93 21.20 -0.50
C LYS A 117 -8.43 21.38 0.93
N GLU A 118 -9.07 22.29 1.66
CA GLU A 118 -8.72 22.58 3.06
C GLU A 118 -9.33 21.56 4.05
N GLU A 119 -10.24 20.72 3.56
CA GLU A 119 -10.85 19.63 4.32
C GLU A 119 -10.25 18.29 3.90
N TRP A 120 -10.19 17.34 4.82
CA TRP A 120 -9.81 15.97 4.53
C TRP A 120 -10.69 15.38 3.41
N THR A 121 -10.08 15.08 2.29
CA THR A 121 -10.75 14.57 1.09
C THR A 121 -10.25 13.18 0.78
N ARG A 122 -11.16 12.22 0.67
CA ARG A 122 -10.81 10.86 0.28
C ARG A 122 -10.66 10.79 -1.24
N VAL A 123 -9.45 10.55 -1.71
CA VAL A 123 -9.15 10.30 -3.12
C VAL A 123 -9.29 8.80 -3.37
N VAL A 124 -10.25 8.43 -4.20
CA VAL A 124 -10.51 7.05 -4.61
C VAL A 124 -9.88 6.81 -5.96
N MET A 125 -9.01 5.82 -6.05
CA MET A 125 -8.16 5.53 -7.21
C MET A 125 -8.43 4.10 -7.72
N PRO A 126 -9.46 3.89 -8.56
CA PRO A 126 -9.70 2.59 -9.18
C PRO A 126 -8.50 2.18 -10.05
N TYR A 127 -8.11 0.90 -10.02
CA TYR A 127 -6.95 0.46 -10.82
C TYR A 127 -7.14 0.66 -12.32
N GLU A 128 -8.36 0.62 -12.81
CA GLU A 128 -8.70 0.92 -14.21
C GLU A 128 -8.45 2.38 -14.62
N ALA A 129 -8.35 3.28 -13.64
CA ALA A 129 -8.06 4.70 -13.88
C ALA A 129 -6.55 5.00 -13.94
N PHE A 130 -5.70 4.02 -13.62
CA PHE A 130 -4.26 4.19 -13.71
C PHE A 130 -3.79 4.06 -15.16
N THR A 131 -3.01 5.03 -15.62
CA THR A 131 -2.44 5.05 -16.97
C THR A 131 -0.92 4.98 -16.92
N PHE A 132 -0.30 4.41 -17.95
CA PHE A 132 1.16 4.39 -18.07
C PHE A 132 1.71 5.82 -18.16
N ALA A 133 2.61 6.16 -17.26
CA ALA A 133 3.20 7.50 -17.18
C ALA A 133 4.63 7.54 -17.70
N LYS A 134 5.47 6.64 -17.24
CA LYS A 134 6.91 6.61 -17.54
C LYS A 134 7.54 5.26 -17.23
N GLY A 135 8.77 5.08 -17.64
CA GLY A 135 9.57 3.88 -17.42
C GLY A 135 9.75 3.08 -18.69
N ARG A 136 10.02 1.77 -18.54
CA ARG A 136 10.27 0.90 -19.68
C ARG A 136 9.01 0.71 -20.52
N ASP A 137 9.03 1.21 -21.74
CA ASP A 137 7.93 1.05 -22.68
C ASP A 137 8.03 -0.29 -23.40
N LEU A 138 6.98 -1.10 -23.32
CA LEU A 138 6.85 -2.41 -23.97
C LEU A 138 5.84 -2.38 -25.13
N GLY A 139 5.34 -1.20 -25.50
CA GLY A 139 4.30 -1.02 -26.53
C GLY A 139 2.90 -1.17 -25.97
N GLU A 140 2.54 -2.30 -25.40
CA GLU A 140 1.30 -2.49 -24.67
C GLU A 140 1.59 -2.44 -23.16
N ASN A 141 1.51 -1.23 -22.59
CA ASN A 141 1.77 -1.04 -21.17
C ASN A 141 0.47 -1.24 -20.38
N LYS A 142 0.44 -2.28 -19.56
CA LYS A 142 -0.71 -2.63 -18.73
C LYS A 142 -0.28 -2.81 -17.28
N LEU A 143 -1.05 -2.25 -16.36
CA LEU A 143 -0.87 -2.46 -14.93
C LEU A 143 -1.18 -3.93 -14.57
N VAL A 144 -0.24 -4.58 -13.90
CA VAL A 144 -0.32 -5.97 -13.44
C VAL A 144 -0.17 -6.01 -11.93
N LEU A 145 -1.28 -6.21 -11.23
CA LEU A 145 -1.40 -6.00 -9.78
C LEU A 145 -0.55 -6.95 -8.91
N ASN A 146 -0.10 -8.07 -9.45
CA ASN A 146 0.79 -9.00 -8.74
C ASN A 146 2.29 -8.77 -9.05
N ARG A 147 2.64 -7.63 -9.68
CA ARG A 147 4.01 -7.26 -10.04
C ARG A 147 4.45 -5.93 -9.46
N LEU A 148 3.81 -5.50 -8.38
CA LEU A 148 4.08 -4.20 -7.80
C LEU A 148 5.33 -4.25 -6.92
N GLU A 149 6.22 -3.27 -7.15
CA GLU A 149 7.46 -3.05 -6.41
C GLU A 149 7.34 -1.92 -5.39
N GLY A 150 6.28 -1.11 -5.50
CA GLY A 150 6.06 -0.01 -4.61
C GLY A 150 5.10 1.05 -5.15
N TYR A 151 5.16 2.19 -4.51
CA TYR A 151 4.37 3.35 -4.91
C TYR A 151 5.17 4.65 -4.79
N ARG A 152 4.72 5.66 -5.51
CA ARG A 152 5.23 7.02 -5.44
C ARG A 152 4.06 7.99 -5.32
N LEU A 153 4.20 8.94 -4.44
CA LEU A 153 3.36 10.12 -4.40
C LEU A 153 4.19 11.27 -4.95
N GLU A 154 3.71 11.91 -5.99
CA GLU A 154 4.41 12.98 -6.69
C GLU A 154 3.51 14.21 -6.80
N ILE A 155 4.08 15.39 -6.61
CA ILE A 155 3.44 16.68 -6.89
C ILE A 155 4.22 17.33 -8.02
N THR A 156 3.53 17.70 -9.09
CA THR A 156 4.15 18.35 -10.26
C THR A 156 3.76 19.80 -10.37
N ASN A 157 4.71 20.63 -10.78
CA ASN A 157 4.51 22.05 -11.04
C ASN A 157 4.13 22.25 -12.51
N ASP A 158 2.85 22.33 -12.80
CA ASP A 158 2.36 22.36 -14.18
C ASP A 158 2.47 23.75 -14.84
N ASP A 159 2.50 24.80 -14.06
CA ASP A 159 2.59 26.20 -14.56
C ASP A 159 4.02 26.78 -14.49
N ASN A 160 4.96 25.99 -14.03
CA ASN A 160 6.37 26.35 -13.87
C ASN A 160 6.57 27.68 -13.10
N SER A 161 5.72 27.95 -12.13
CA SER A 161 5.82 29.13 -11.25
C SER A 161 6.50 28.78 -9.94
N ALA A 162 7.32 29.70 -9.41
CA ALA A 162 7.85 29.53 -8.06
C ALA A 162 6.71 29.50 -7.04
N CYS A 163 6.69 28.48 -6.21
CA CYS A 163 5.70 28.38 -5.14
C CYS A 163 6.16 27.44 -4.02
N THR A 164 5.48 27.53 -2.90
CA THR A 164 5.57 26.61 -1.79
C THR A 164 4.19 26.06 -1.49
N GLY A 165 4.13 24.86 -0.93
CA GLY A 165 2.87 24.27 -0.52
C GLY A 165 3.06 23.28 0.63
N GLU A 166 1.93 22.89 1.20
CA GLU A 166 1.86 21.89 2.25
C GLU A 166 0.66 20.98 2.02
N VAL A 167 0.81 19.70 2.31
CA VAL A 167 -0.26 18.71 2.19
C VAL A 167 -0.11 17.67 3.27
N CYS A 168 -1.22 17.36 3.94
CA CYS A 168 -1.30 16.23 4.85
C CYS A 168 -1.86 15.01 4.12
N ILE A 169 -1.30 13.85 4.43
CA ILE A 169 -1.67 12.58 3.83
C ILE A 169 -1.87 11.57 4.95
N ASP A 170 -2.96 10.82 4.85
CA ASP A 170 -3.30 9.81 5.83
C ASP A 170 -3.95 8.60 5.18
N ASN A 171 -3.90 7.48 5.86
CA ASN A 171 -4.67 6.27 5.63
C ASN A 171 -4.74 5.80 4.15
N LEU A 172 -3.63 5.25 3.65
CA LEU A 172 -3.61 4.58 2.36
C LEU A 172 -4.21 3.17 2.50
N GLU A 173 -5.34 2.95 1.84
CA GLU A 173 -6.12 1.72 1.95
C GLU A 173 -6.34 1.04 0.60
N GLN A 174 -6.48 -0.28 0.62
CA GLN A 174 -7.00 -1.03 -0.51
C GLN A 174 -8.54 -0.98 -0.53
N LEU A 175 -9.12 -0.73 -1.69
CA LEU A 175 -10.56 -0.83 -1.89
C LEU A 175 -10.94 -2.30 -2.02
N THR A 176 -11.80 -2.77 -1.13
CA THR A 176 -12.34 -4.12 -1.16
C THR A 176 -13.75 -4.10 -1.73
N SER A 177 -14.19 -5.19 -2.37
CA SER A 177 -15.59 -5.36 -2.83
C SER A 177 -16.59 -5.40 -1.66
N TYR A 178 -16.08 -5.58 -0.48
CA TYR A 178 -16.85 -5.62 0.75
C TYR A 178 -16.48 -4.40 1.58
N THR A 179 -17.33 -3.39 1.54
CA THR A 179 -17.36 -2.36 2.57
C THR A 179 -18.41 -2.87 3.58
N PRO A 180 -18.02 -3.51 4.67
CA PRO A 180 -18.99 -3.79 5.70
C PRO A 180 -19.47 -2.44 6.21
N GLU A 181 -20.76 -2.14 6.04
CA GLU A 181 -21.39 -1.11 6.86
C GLU A 181 -21.40 -1.62 8.31
N PHE A 182 -20.28 -1.51 8.98
CA PHE A 182 -20.23 -1.74 10.43
C PHE A 182 -20.94 -0.61 11.14
N LYS A 183 -22.25 -0.78 11.31
CA LYS A 183 -23.01 0.04 12.23
C LYS A 183 -22.72 -0.41 13.66
N GLY A 184 -21.55 -0.06 14.17
CA GLY A 184 -21.15 -0.37 15.55
C GLY A 184 -19.71 -0.88 15.65
N THR A 185 -19.20 -0.93 16.85
CA THR A 185 -17.92 -1.55 17.15
C THR A 185 -18.01 -3.05 16.85
N PRO A 186 -17.15 -3.61 16.00
CA PRO A 186 -17.13 -5.05 15.78
C PRO A 186 -16.89 -5.75 17.11
N LYS A 187 -17.84 -6.55 17.55
CA LYS A 187 -17.66 -7.38 18.74
C LYS A 187 -17.31 -8.78 18.28
N PHE A 188 -16.09 -8.98 17.88
CA PHE A 188 -15.60 -10.34 17.75
C PHE A 188 -14.38 -10.53 18.64
N SER A 189 -14.33 -11.68 19.28
CA SER A 189 -13.16 -12.16 19.98
C SER A 189 -12.52 -13.25 19.14
N SER A 190 -11.22 -13.18 18.94
CA SER A 190 -10.51 -14.20 18.19
C SER A 190 -9.40 -14.84 19.02
N VAL A 191 -9.16 -16.11 18.78
CA VAL A 191 -8.00 -16.83 19.28
C VAL A 191 -7.15 -17.28 18.11
N PHE A 192 -5.86 -17.11 18.25
CA PHE A 192 -4.89 -17.61 17.29
C PHE A 192 -4.35 -18.95 17.78
N ILE A 193 -4.48 -19.98 16.95
CA ILE A 193 -3.95 -21.31 17.26
C ILE A 193 -2.95 -21.70 16.21
N GLN A 194 -1.77 -22.07 16.69
CA GLN A 194 -0.80 -22.79 15.90
C GLN A 194 -1.06 -24.28 16.02
N LEU A 195 -1.41 -24.92 14.91
CA LEU A 195 -1.61 -26.36 14.89
C LEU A 195 -0.34 -27.09 15.33
N ASN A 196 -0.52 -28.02 16.25
CA ASN A 196 0.50 -28.94 16.65
C ASN A 196 -0.04 -30.38 16.62
N SER A 197 0.85 -31.34 16.57
CA SER A 197 0.51 -32.75 16.43
C SER A 197 -0.19 -33.39 17.66
N VAL A 198 -0.42 -32.64 18.71
CA VAL A 198 -1.00 -33.11 19.97
C VAL A 198 -2.52 -33.10 19.93
N TYR A 199 -3.12 -32.20 19.12
CA TYR A 199 -4.58 -32.08 19.04
C TYR A 199 -5.19 -33.32 18.33
N LYS A 200 -6.22 -33.89 18.98
CA LYS A 200 -7.06 -34.91 18.42
C LYS A 200 -8.43 -34.33 18.06
N GLU A 201 -9.19 -35.05 17.28
CA GLU A 201 -10.54 -34.63 16.89
C GLU A 201 -11.40 -34.25 18.09
N THR A 202 -11.36 -35.04 19.14
CA THR A 202 -12.10 -34.78 20.39
C THR A 202 -11.65 -33.52 21.13
N ASP A 203 -10.42 -33.10 20.95
CA ASP A 203 -9.89 -31.90 21.62
C ASP A 203 -10.43 -30.63 20.98
N TRP A 204 -10.67 -30.64 19.69
CA TRP A 204 -11.28 -29.53 18.97
C TRP A 204 -12.68 -29.21 19.45
N ASP A 205 -13.50 -30.22 19.64
CA ASP A 205 -14.86 -30.04 20.14
C ASP A 205 -14.89 -29.40 21.54
N VAL A 206 -13.97 -29.82 22.40
CA VAL A 206 -13.82 -29.27 23.74
C VAL A 206 -13.39 -27.82 23.69
N GLU A 207 -12.37 -27.51 22.88
CA GLU A 207 -11.81 -26.15 22.74
C GLU A 207 -12.79 -25.19 22.09
N PHE A 208 -13.49 -25.60 21.03
CA PHE A 208 -14.53 -24.78 20.41
C PHE A 208 -15.67 -24.47 21.37
N LYS A 209 -16.09 -25.46 22.14
CA LYS A 209 -17.15 -25.28 23.13
C LYS A 209 -16.71 -24.31 24.24
N ALA A 210 -15.55 -24.53 24.83
CA ALA A 210 -14.98 -23.66 25.86
C ALA A 210 -14.77 -22.23 25.36
N SER A 211 -14.25 -22.06 24.15
CA SER A 211 -14.07 -20.75 23.52
C SER A 211 -15.39 -20.02 23.37
N ARG A 212 -16.43 -20.71 22.91
CA ARG A 212 -17.75 -20.13 22.75
C ARG A 212 -18.38 -19.71 24.08
N GLU A 213 -18.16 -20.49 25.14
CA GLU A 213 -18.65 -20.17 26.50
C GLU A 213 -18.05 -18.87 27.05
N VAL A 214 -16.81 -18.54 26.66
CA VAL A 214 -16.13 -17.28 27.04
C VAL A 214 -16.29 -16.16 26.01
N GLY A 215 -17.12 -16.36 24.97
CA GLY A 215 -17.44 -15.36 23.98
C GLY A 215 -16.43 -15.21 22.85
N ILE A 216 -15.58 -16.21 22.64
CA ILE A 216 -14.70 -16.29 21.46
C ILE A 216 -15.52 -16.90 20.32
N ASP A 217 -15.71 -16.13 19.25
CA ASP A 217 -16.53 -16.52 18.09
C ASP A 217 -15.73 -16.75 16.81
N THR A 218 -14.44 -16.44 16.85
CA THR A 218 -13.56 -16.53 15.69
C THR A 218 -12.26 -17.23 16.05
N TRP A 219 -11.91 -18.25 15.28
CA TRP A 219 -10.65 -18.97 15.42
C TRP A 219 -9.77 -18.74 14.20
N ILE A 220 -8.54 -18.29 14.43
CA ILE A 220 -7.52 -18.15 13.40
C ILE A 220 -6.58 -19.34 13.53
N ILE A 221 -6.72 -20.29 12.62
CA ILE A 221 -5.89 -21.49 12.59
C ILE A 221 -4.74 -21.26 11.63
N GLN A 222 -3.53 -21.21 12.15
CA GLN A 222 -2.35 -21.18 11.31
C GLN A 222 -2.08 -22.58 10.76
N TYR A 223 -2.29 -22.73 9.48
CA TYR A 223 -1.83 -23.88 8.73
C TYR A 223 -0.44 -23.58 8.17
N ALA A 224 0.58 -24.15 8.77
CA ALA A 224 1.95 -24.01 8.28
C ALA A 224 2.27 -25.16 7.31
N GLU A 225 1.92 -24.99 6.06
CA GLU A 225 2.43 -25.83 5.00
C GLU A 225 3.93 -25.56 4.85
N GLY A 226 4.74 -26.56 5.08
CA GLY A 226 6.16 -26.45 4.80
C GLY A 226 7.12 -26.38 5.98
N PHE A 227 6.68 -26.60 7.18
CA PHE A 227 7.56 -27.27 8.14
C PHE A 227 7.73 -28.71 7.69
N ASN A 228 8.11 -28.88 6.47
CA ASN A 228 8.55 -30.13 5.95
C ASN A 228 9.85 -30.42 6.60
N ASP A 229 9.78 -31.26 7.44
CA ASP A 229 10.82 -32.25 7.46
C ASP A 229 10.90 -32.82 6.04
N ARG A 230 11.78 -32.27 5.24
CA ARG A 230 12.08 -32.76 3.88
C ARG A 230 12.54 -34.20 3.91
N THR A 231 12.77 -34.78 5.08
CA THR A 231 13.25 -36.12 5.34
C THR A 231 12.14 -37.04 5.79
N ASN A 232 10.95 -36.51 6.12
CA ASN A 232 9.90 -37.34 6.67
C ASN A 232 8.65 -37.28 5.81
N GLU A 233 8.40 -38.33 5.08
CA GLU A 233 7.31 -38.48 4.13
C GLU A 233 5.91 -38.43 4.75
N LYS A 234 5.81 -38.40 6.08
CA LYS A 234 4.53 -38.36 6.81
C LYS A 234 4.69 -37.50 8.07
N SER A 235 4.72 -36.22 7.92
CA SER A 235 4.47 -35.36 9.06
C SER A 235 3.02 -35.59 9.53
N SER A 236 2.86 -36.11 10.71
CA SER A 236 1.55 -36.26 11.38
C SER A 236 0.86 -34.88 11.62
N PHE A 237 1.58 -33.81 11.39
CA PHE A 237 1.14 -32.42 11.47
C PHE A 237 0.06 -32.07 10.45
N TYR A 238 0.05 -32.73 9.31
CA TYR A 238 -0.78 -32.40 8.16
C TYR A 238 -1.74 -33.49 7.76
N SER A 239 -2.02 -34.37 8.68
CA SER A 239 -3.06 -35.36 8.40
C SER A 239 -4.41 -34.65 8.30
N PRO A 240 -5.09 -34.72 7.15
CA PRO A 240 -6.46 -34.16 7.02
C PRO A 240 -7.43 -34.76 8.04
N THR A 241 -7.08 -35.90 8.62
CA THR A 241 -7.88 -36.54 9.66
C THR A 241 -7.83 -35.86 11.01
N ASN A 242 -6.94 -34.86 11.18
CA ASN A 242 -6.85 -34.07 12.42
C ASN A 242 -7.60 -32.74 12.34
N LEU A 243 -8.23 -32.47 11.23
CA LEU A 243 -9.04 -31.26 11.04
C LEU A 243 -10.52 -31.60 11.26
N PRO A 244 -11.27 -30.77 12.01
CA PRO A 244 -12.66 -31.04 12.41
C PRO A 244 -13.67 -30.69 11.32
N TRP A 245 -13.53 -31.13 10.10
CA TRP A 245 -14.56 -31.04 9.05
C TRP A 245 -15.00 -32.35 8.51
#